data_a5a6c022a364d1777076004ad4fd2555
#
_entry.id   a5a6c022a364d1777076004ad4fd2555
#
_cell.length_a   1.000
_cell.length_b   1.000
_cell.length_c   1.000
_cell.angle_alpha   90.00
_cell.angle_beta   90.00
_cell.angle_gamma   90.00
#
_symmetry.space_group_name_H-M   'P 1'
#
loop_
_entity.id
_entity.type
_entity.pdbx_description
1 polymer ?
#
loop_
_entity_poly.entity_id
_entity_poly.type
_entity_poly.pdbx_seq_one_letter_code
_entity_poly.pdbx_strand_id
1 'polypeptide(L)'
;MDALRDAIYKNMSNPKLKMDDLGADMGISRVQLYRKVKVMTGKSPVELLREIRLQRANKLLKSTDKTVAEVAYEVGFGTPGYFSSCFKKQYGKYPTEMREDTK
;
A
#
# COMPACT_ATOMS: atom_id res chain seq x y z
N MET A 1 15.51 -1.77 5.52
CA MET A 1 14.04 -1.76 5.32
C MET A 1 13.33 -0.61 6.01
N ASP A 2 13.77 -0.22 7.20
CA ASP A 2 13.05 0.81 7.97
C ASP A 2 12.94 2.15 7.23
N ALA A 3 14.02 2.62 6.61
CA ALA A 3 13.99 3.86 5.84
C ALA A 3 13.04 3.78 4.65
N LEU A 4 13.00 2.65 3.97
CA LEU A 4 12.09 2.44 2.85
C LEU A 4 10.63 2.41 3.34
N ARG A 5 10.37 1.68 4.42
CA ARG A 5 9.02 1.60 5.00
C ARG A 5 8.53 2.97 5.45
N ASP A 6 9.38 3.74 6.13
CA ASP A 6 9.04 5.09 6.58
C ASP A 6 8.72 6.02 5.40
N ALA A 7 9.51 5.94 4.33
CA ALA A 7 9.27 6.74 3.12
C ALA A 7 7.93 6.37 2.47
N ILE A 8 7.60 5.08 2.44
CA ILE A 8 6.33 4.60 1.91
C ILE A 8 5.16 5.11 2.76
N TYR A 9 5.24 4.98 4.09
CA TYR A 9 4.17 5.45 4.97
C TYR A 9 3.97 6.96 4.88
N LYS A 10 5.05 7.72 4.77
CA LYS A 10 5.00 9.17 4.65
C LYS A 10 4.25 9.63 3.39
N ASN A 11 4.40 8.89 2.29
CA ASN A 11 3.86 9.29 0.99
C ASN A 11 2.69 8.42 0.51
N MET A 12 2.24 7.49 1.33
CA MET A 12 1.31 6.43 0.94
C MET A 12 -0.04 6.95 0.41
N SER A 13 -0.54 8.06 0.94
CA SER A 13 -1.83 8.61 0.53
C SER A 13 -1.80 9.30 -0.84
N ASN A 14 -0.63 9.49 -1.42
CA ASN A 14 -0.50 10.05 -2.76
C ASN A 14 -0.66 8.94 -3.81
N PRO A 15 -1.77 8.88 -4.57
CA PRO A 15 -1.97 7.82 -5.57
C PRO A 15 -1.00 7.92 -6.74
N LYS A 16 -0.36 9.06 -6.92
CA LYS A 16 0.64 9.28 -7.97
C LYS A 16 2.06 8.96 -7.52
N LEU A 17 2.22 8.48 -6.29
CA LEU A 17 3.53 8.11 -5.78
C LEU A 17 4.17 7.04 -6.66
N LYS A 18 5.40 7.30 -7.09
CA LYS A 18 6.20 6.37 -7.87
C LYS A 18 7.41 5.93 -7.06
N MET A 19 7.91 4.75 -7.34
CA MET A 19 9.11 4.26 -6.67
C MET A 19 10.33 5.15 -6.91
N ASP A 20 10.38 5.84 -8.04
CA ASP A 20 11.45 6.80 -8.33
C ASP A 20 11.48 7.93 -7.28
N ASP A 21 10.31 8.38 -6.83
CA ASP A 21 10.19 9.42 -5.80
C ASP A 21 10.75 8.92 -4.46
N LEU A 22 10.49 7.66 -4.13
CA LEU A 22 11.04 7.04 -2.91
C LEU A 22 12.56 6.92 -2.99
N GLY A 23 13.08 6.55 -4.15
CA GLY A 23 14.51 6.47 -4.37
C GLY A 23 15.18 7.84 -4.17
N ALA A 24 14.57 8.89 -4.72
CA ALA A 24 15.05 10.25 -4.56
C ALA A 24 15.06 10.68 -3.08
N ASP A 25 14.00 10.39 -2.34
CA ASP A 25 13.91 10.68 -0.91
C ASP A 25 15.00 9.96 -0.12
N MET A 26 15.38 8.77 -0.53
CA MET A 26 16.40 7.96 0.12
C MET A 26 17.81 8.25 -0.39
N GLY A 27 17.95 9.10 -1.40
CA GLY A 27 19.25 9.44 -2.00
C GLY A 27 19.85 8.31 -2.82
N ILE A 28 19.03 7.40 -3.36
CA ILE A 28 19.50 6.27 -4.18
C ILE A 28 18.81 6.28 -5.54
N SER A 29 19.44 5.64 -6.53
CA SER A 29 18.87 5.54 -7.86
C SER A 29 17.72 4.53 -7.90
N ARG A 30 16.92 4.62 -8.96
CA ARG A 30 15.83 3.67 -9.21
C ARG A 30 16.34 2.23 -9.26
N VAL A 31 17.46 2.00 -9.92
CA VAL A 31 18.06 0.65 -10.05
C VAL A 31 18.48 0.13 -8.69
N GLN A 32 19.13 0.96 -7.88
CA GLN A 32 19.54 0.59 -6.53
C GLN A 32 18.34 0.28 -5.65
N LEU A 33 17.30 1.08 -5.73
CA LEU A 33 16.07 0.85 -4.98
C LEU A 33 15.43 -0.49 -5.35
N TYR A 34 15.30 -0.75 -6.65
CA TYR A 34 14.74 -2.01 -7.16
C TYR A 34 15.50 -3.22 -6.64
N ARG A 35 16.82 -3.20 -6.77
CA ARG A 35 17.68 -4.29 -6.31
C ARG A 35 17.55 -4.51 -4.81
N LYS A 36 17.59 -3.43 -4.03
CA LYS A 36 17.52 -3.51 -2.59
C LYS A 36 16.20 -4.13 -2.13
N VAL A 37 15.09 -3.66 -2.68
CA VAL A 37 13.76 -4.18 -2.34
C VAL A 37 13.65 -5.66 -2.73
N LYS A 38 14.08 -6.00 -3.94
CA LYS A 38 13.98 -7.38 -4.45
C LYS A 38 14.79 -8.35 -3.61
N VAL A 39 16.00 -7.97 -3.23
CA VAL A 39 16.88 -8.82 -2.40
C VAL A 39 16.28 -9.00 -1.00
N MET A 40 15.75 -7.95 -0.41
CA MET A 40 15.26 -7.98 0.97
C MET A 40 13.87 -8.61 1.13
N THR A 41 13.02 -8.49 0.12
CA THR A 41 11.61 -8.92 0.22
C THR A 41 11.20 -9.98 -0.80
N GLY A 42 11.98 -10.19 -1.83
CA GLY A 42 11.59 -11.05 -2.95
C GLY A 42 10.53 -10.43 -3.86
N LYS A 43 10.12 -9.19 -3.61
CA LYS A 43 9.06 -8.49 -4.34
C LYS A 43 9.60 -7.27 -5.04
N SER A 44 8.92 -6.83 -6.11
CA SER A 44 9.25 -5.57 -6.74
C SER A 44 8.79 -4.40 -5.85
N PRO A 45 9.38 -3.21 -6.02
CA PRO A 45 8.94 -2.03 -5.26
C PRO A 45 7.44 -1.71 -5.42
N VAL A 46 6.89 -1.89 -6.62
CA VAL A 46 5.47 -1.66 -6.88
C VAL A 46 4.61 -2.63 -6.08
N GLU A 47 4.99 -3.90 -6.06
CA GLU A 47 4.28 -4.92 -5.30
C GLU A 47 4.35 -4.63 -3.80
N LEU A 48 5.53 -4.23 -3.31
CA LEU A 48 5.71 -3.90 -1.89
C LEU A 48 4.86 -2.70 -1.49
N LEU A 49 4.83 -1.66 -2.30
CA LEU A 49 4.01 -0.47 -2.03
C LEU A 49 2.52 -0.85 -1.95
N ARG A 50 2.05 -1.63 -2.91
CA ARG A 50 0.66 -2.08 -2.94
C ARG A 50 0.31 -2.90 -1.69
N GLU A 51 1.18 -3.81 -1.30
CA GLU A 51 0.99 -4.63 -0.11
C GLU A 51 0.87 -3.78 1.15
N ILE A 52 1.75 -2.80 1.33
CA ILE A 52 1.74 -1.91 2.49
C ILE A 52 0.46 -1.07 2.51
N ARG A 53 0.03 -0.55 1.36
CA ARG A 53 -1.23 0.19 1.25
C ARG A 53 -2.42 -0.66 1.70
N LEU A 54 -2.45 -1.93 1.27
CA LEU A 54 -3.53 -2.85 1.65
C LEU A 54 -3.49 -3.21 3.13
N GLN A 55 -2.32 -3.37 3.72
CA GLN A 55 -2.18 -3.59 5.16
C GLN A 55 -2.72 -2.41 5.96
N ARG A 56 -2.39 -1.20 5.54
CA ARG A 56 -2.91 0.02 6.18
C ARG A 56 -4.42 0.10 6.05
N ALA A 57 -4.94 -0.21 4.86
CA ALA A 57 -6.39 -0.22 4.61
C ALA A 57 -7.10 -1.21 5.52
N ASN A 58 -6.54 -2.41 5.70
CA ASN A 58 -7.12 -3.41 6.58
C ASN A 58 -7.26 -2.89 8.01
N LYS A 59 -6.25 -2.20 8.51
CA LYS A 59 -6.31 -1.59 9.85
C LYS A 59 -7.40 -0.53 9.93
N LEU A 60 -7.50 0.33 8.92
CA LEU A 60 -8.52 1.39 8.89
C LEU A 60 -9.94 0.82 8.83
N LEU A 61 -10.14 -0.23 8.04
CA LEU A 61 -11.44 -0.90 7.96
C LEU A 61 -11.89 -1.46 9.32
N LYS A 62 -10.95 -1.94 10.11
CA LYS A 62 -11.23 -2.55 11.42
C LYS A 62 -11.33 -1.52 12.54
N SER A 63 -10.64 -0.40 12.43
CA SER A 63 -10.51 0.57 13.52
C SER A 63 -11.32 1.86 13.31
N THR A 64 -11.96 2.04 12.16
CA THR A 64 -12.73 3.25 11.85
C THR A 64 -14.05 2.91 11.19
N ASP A 65 -14.95 3.90 11.13
CA ASP A 65 -16.23 3.80 10.42
C ASP A 65 -16.15 4.38 9.01
N LYS A 66 -14.96 4.66 8.50
CA LYS A 66 -14.78 5.19 7.15
C LYS A 66 -15.35 4.23 6.12
N THR A 67 -15.91 4.77 5.04
CA THR A 67 -16.41 3.93 3.95
C THR A 67 -15.23 3.26 3.23
N VAL A 68 -15.52 2.19 2.49
CA VAL A 68 -14.50 1.52 1.69
C VAL A 68 -13.84 2.49 0.71
N ALA A 69 -14.63 3.37 0.08
CA ALA A 69 -14.10 4.38 -0.83
C ALA A 69 -13.16 5.35 -0.11
N GLU A 70 -13.54 5.84 1.06
CA GLU A 70 -12.69 6.73 1.85
C GLU A 70 -11.37 6.06 2.22
N VAL A 71 -11.41 4.81 2.66
CA VAL A 71 -10.21 4.04 2.99
C VAL A 71 -9.31 3.89 1.76
N ALA A 72 -9.90 3.56 0.60
CA ALA A 72 -9.15 3.40 -0.64
C ALA A 72 -8.36 4.66 -0.98
N TYR A 73 -9.00 5.81 -0.93
CA TYR A 73 -8.34 7.08 -1.25
C TYR A 73 -7.30 7.46 -0.18
N GLU A 74 -7.60 7.23 1.08
CA GLU A 74 -6.68 7.58 2.18
C GLU A 74 -5.35 6.80 2.08
N VAL A 75 -5.41 5.54 1.67
CA VAL A 75 -4.18 4.73 1.54
C VAL A 75 -3.53 4.85 0.16
N GLY A 76 -4.08 5.68 -0.73
CA GLY A 76 -3.42 6.02 -1.99
C GLY A 76 -3.85 5.25 -3.22
N PHE A 77 -5.00 4.57 -3.20
CA PHE A 77 -5.55 3.96 -4.41
C PHE A 77 -6.31 5.01 -5.22
N GLY A 78 -6.15 4.95 -6.54
CA GLY A 78 -6.80 5.91 -7.44
C GLY A 78 -8.30 5.71 -7.59
N THR A 79 -8.78 4.47 -7.44
CA THR A 79 -10.20 4.13 -7.53
C THR A 79 -10.56 3.06 -6.51
N PRO A 80 -11.79 3.10 -5.95
CA PRO A 80 -12.25 2.06 -5.03
C PRO A 80 -12.37 0.68 -5.69
N GLY A 81 -12.70 0.63 -6.98
CA GLY A 81 -12.80 -0.63 -7.72
C GLY A 81 -11.48 -1.37 -7.79
N TYR A 82 -10.42 -0.66 -8.15
CA TYR A 82 -9.09 -1.23 -8.20
C TYR A 82 -8.62 -1.67 -6.80
N PHE A 83 -8.88 -0.83 -5.80
CA PHE A 83 -8.58 -1.16 -4.40
C PHE A 83 -9.27 -2.47 -3.99
N SER A 84 -10.55 -2.60 -4.24
CA SER A 84 -11.32 -3.80 -3.86
C SER A 84 -10.77 -5.06 -4.53
N SER A 85 -10.41 -4.98 -5.80
CA SER A 85 -9.83 -6.11 -6.53
C SER A 85 -8.49 -6.53 -5.94
N CYS A 86 -7.62 -5.57 -5.64
CA CYS A 86 -6.32 -5.85 -5.03
C CYS A 86 -6.48 -6.42 -3.61
N PHE A 87 -7.42 -5.88 -2.83
CA PHE A 87 -7.68 -6.32 -1.47
C PHE A 87 -8.15 -7.78 -1.47
N LYS A 88 -9.11 -8.13 -2.33
CA LYS A 88 -9.59 -9.50 -2.45
C LYS A 88 -8.47 -10.46 -2.84
N LYS A 89 -7.61 -10.04 -3.76
CA LYS A 89 -6.48 -10.86 -4.21
C LYS A 89 -5.51 -11.15 -3.07
N GLN A 90 -5.26 -10.18 -2.20
CA GLN A 90 -4.32 -10.34 -1.08
C GLN A 90 -4.91 -11.09 0.11
N TYR A 91 -6.16 -10.82 0.46
CA TYR A 91 -6.79 -11.34 1.68
C TYR A 91 -7.85 -12.41 1.44
N GLY A 92 -8.23 -12.66 0.20
CA GLY A 92 -9.26 -13.63 -0.14
C GLY A 92 -10.69 -13.16 0.08
N LYS A 93 -10.88 -11.93 0.56
CA LYS A 93 -12.19 -11.32 0.84
C LYS A 93 -12.23 -9.90 0.36
N TYR A 94 -13.42 -9.41 0.01
CA TYR A 94 -13.62 -8.00 -0.29
C TYR A 94 -13.50 -7.15 0.98
N PRO A 95 -13.18 -5.85 0.87
CA PRO A 95 -13.07 -4.98 2.05
C PRO A 95 -14.32 -4.95 2.92
N THR A 96 -15.51 -4.97 2.32
CA THR A 96 -16.78 -5.01 3.06
C THR A 96 -16.92 -6.27 3.89
N GLU A 97 -16.56 -7.42 3.31
CA GLU A 97 -16.59 -8.70 4.02
C GLU A 97 -15.62 -8.73 5.19
N MET A 98 -14.42 -8.16 5.01
CA MET A 98 -13.41 -8.10 6.05
C MET A 98 -13.90 -7.25 7.24
N ARG A 99 -14.60 -6.15 6.97
CA ARG A 99 -15.18 -5.29 8.02
C ARG A 99 -16.26 -6.02 8.79
N GLU A 100 -17.12 -6.75 8.10
CA GLU A 100 -18.19 -7.51 8.74
C GLU A 100 -17.65 -8.60 9.66
N ASP A 101 -16.59 -9.28 9.25
CA ASP A 101 -15.94 -10.32 10.05
C ASP A 101 -15.36 -9.79 11.37
N THR A 102 -15.15 -8.48 11.47
CA THR A 102 -14.55 -7.86 12.66
C THR A 102 -15.60 -7.45 13.71
N LYS A 103 -16.85 -7.36 13.30
CA LYS A 103 -17.95 -6.94 14.20
C LYS A 103 -18.41 -8.08 15.12
#